data_63c3412034d1cbc8057a8fd132a512fd
#
_entry.id   63c3412034d1cbc8057a8fd132a512fd
#
_cell.length_a   1.000
_cell.length_b   1.000
_cell.length_c   1.000
_cell.angle_alpha   90.00
_cell.angle_beta   90.00
_cell.angle_gamma   90.00
#
_symmetry.space_group_name_H-M   'P 1'
#
loop_
_entity.id
_entity.type
_entity.pdbx_description
1 polymer ?
#
loop_
_entity_poly.entity_id
_entity_poly.type
_entity_poly.pdbx_seq_one_letter_code
_entity_poly.pdbx_strand_id
1 'polypeptide(L)'
;DPYITSTWNTMYTGIYRANLVIANVPDIESMSASQREQIVGEAKFLRAYFHFYALKMYGLGDGRANDGPGIPLITEPLPASDADVPRTPEAEVWAQIETDLQEAAAAMAPTAPDLGRATEGAAKALRVKAHIFQEEWSDAQTLAEEIIDSGRYSLDPDYSRVFDQRGEFGPGSVFEINHVDITNALEGTVSAAYQNSRATWGFGFNCPTQALYDAFEANDPRRDATIIESGETITGPEGNTETVEVIGACAANGPDGYLNEKMWLPAARQPSGPRKGPTNRRVIRYAHVLLWHAEAANENGNPQAALESLNKVRARARDDDDDPSNDPDGVLPDITTTDQSELRDIIWHEQRVEFAMEYQRFFNLVRQGRTDLMADDGFQEGVNERFPIPQEQLDQGTALDQNPGYE
;
A
#
# COMPACT_ATOMS: atom_id res chain seq x y z
N ASP A 1 16.12 -16.26 -4.67
CA ASP A 1 16.25 -15.07 -3.81
C ASP A 1 15.50 -15.30 -2.50
N PRO A 2 16.16 -15.19 -1.32
CA PRO A 2 15.55 -15.49 -0.02
C PRO A 2 14.39 -14.55 0.34
N TYR A 3 14.36 -13.32 -0.19
CA TYR A 3 13.26 -12.39 0.06
C TYR A 3 11.98 -12.80 -0.66
N ILE A 4 12.08 -13.29 -1.90
CA ILE A 4 10.95 -13.80 -2.68
C ILE A 4 10.34 -15.02 -1.97
N THR A 5 11.17 -15.97 -1.56
CA THR A 5 10.74 -17.17 -0.82
C THR A 5 10.08 -16.79 0.52
N SER A 6 10.71 -15.90 1.29
CA SER A 6 10.16 -15.43 2.56
C SER A 6 8.80 -14.72 2.40
N THR A 7 8.65 -13.93 1.35
CA THR A 7 7.40 -13.22 1.05
C THR A 7 6.28 -14.20 0.71
N TRP A 8 6.54 -15.16 -0.18
CA TRP A 8 5.60 -16.23 -0.49
C TRP A 8 5.16 -17.00 0.76
N ASN A 9 6.12 -17.50 1.53
CA ASN A 9 5.85 -18.29 2.74
C ASN A 9 5.06 -17.48 3.78
N THR A 10 5.33 -16.18 3.92
CA THR A 10 4.59 -15.31 4.82
C THR A 10 3.13 -15.16 4.39
N MET A 11 2.86 -14.98 3.10
CA MET A 11 1.50 -14.86 2.57
C MET A 11 0.70 -16.14 2.79
N TYR A 12 1.22 -17.28 2.40
CA TYR A 12 0.53 -18.57 2.57
C TYR A 12 0.39 -18.98 4.03
N THR A 13 1.34 -18.62 4.90
CA THR A 13 1.17 -18.77 6.36
C THR A 13 0.01 -17.91 6.87
N GLY A 14 -0.13 -16.68 6.38
CA GLY A 14 -1.25 -15.80 6.70
C GLY A 14 -2.59 -16.37 6.24
N ILE A 15 -2.67 -16.86 5.00
CA ILE A 15 -3.85 -17.55 4.44
C ILE A 15 -4.23 -18.77 5.30
N TYR A 16 -3.26 -19.60 5.63
CA TYR A 16 -3.52 -20.79 6.47
C TYR A 16 -4.08 -20.41 7.84
N ARG A 17 -3.51 -19.41 8.50
CA ARG A 17 -4.00 -18.94 9.80
C ARG A 17 -5.41 -18.35 9.70
N ALA A 18 -5.70 -17.59 8.65
CA ALA A 18 -7.03 -17.06 8.40
C ALA A 18 -8.05 -18.19 8.18
N ASN A 19 -7.69 -19.21 7.40
CA ASN A 19 -8.53 -20.40 7.19
C ASN A 19 -8.82 -21.16 8.50
N LEU A 20 -7.83 -21.30 9.40
CA LEU A 20 -8.07 -21.89 10.71
C LEU A 20 -9.08 -21.10 11.54
N VAL A 21 -9.01 -19.77 11.52
CA VAL A 21 -9.98 -18.91 12.23
C VAL A 21 -11.38 -19.07 11.62
N ILE A 22 -11.49 -18.99 10.30
CA ILE A 22 -12.76 -19.12 9.58
C ILE A 22 -13.42 -20.47 9.86
N ALA A 23 -12.64 -21.54 9.89
CA ALA A 23 -13.15 -22.89 10.09
C ALA A 23 -13.55 -23.19 11.56
N ASN A 24 -12.89 -22.59 12.55
CA ASN A 24 -13.08 -23.02 13.94
C ASN A 24 -13.86 -22.01 14.82
N VAL A 25 -13.77 -20.71 14.54
CA VAL A 25 -14.41 -19.68 15.40
C VAL A 25 -15.94 -19.79 15.42
N PRO A 26 -16.65 -20.15 14.32
CA PRO A 26 -18.10 -20.30 14.34
C PRO A 26 -18.63 -21.26 15.42
N ASP A 27 -17.88 -22.28 15.80
CA ASP A 27 -18.26 -23.33 16.74
C ASP A 27 -17.88 -23.00 18.21
N ILE A 28 -17.30 -21.83 18.49
CA ILE A 28 -16.92 -21.42 19.84
C ILE A 28 -18.14 -20.90 20.62
N GLU A 29 -18.78 -21.77 21.38
CA GLU A 29 -20.01 -21.46 22.14
C GLU A 29 -19.81 -20.38 23.23
N SER A 30 -18.59 -20.21 23.75
CA SER A 30 -18.30 -19.20 24.78
C SER A 30 -18.26 -17.77 24.26
N MET A 31 -18.27 -17.57 22.94
CA MET A 31 -18.31 -16.26 22.29
C MET A 31 -19.74 -15.89 21.89
N SER A 32 -20.07 -14.60 21.95
CA SER A 32 -21.34 -14.11 21.36
C SER A 32 -21.33 -14.25 19.83
N ALA A 33 -22.50 -14.29 19.20
CA ALA A 33 -22.63 -14.36 17.74
C ALA A 33 -21.88 -13.19 17.07
N SER A 34 -22.08 -11.97 17.56
CA SER A 34 -21.43 -10.77 17.00
C SER A 34 -19.89 -10.79 17.13
N GLN A 35 -19.37 -11.35 18.22
CA GLN A 35 -17.91 -11.53 18.34
C GLN A 35 -17.37 -12.54 17.33
N ARG A 36 -18.09 -13.67 17.13
CA ARG A 36 -17.70 -14.65 16.11
C ARG A 36 -17.75 -14.04 14.71
N GLU A 37 -18.84 -13.35 14.37
CA GLU A 37 -19.01 -12.67 13.08
C GLU A 37 -17.89 -11.66 12.82
N GLN A 38 -17.57 -10.80 13.79
CA GLN A 38 -16.47 -9.84 13.70
C GLN A 38 -15.12 -10.53 13.44
N ILE A 39 -14.78 -11.57 14.21
CA ILE A 39 -13.49 -12.28 14.09
C ILE A 39 -13.40 -13.04 12.77
N VAL A 40 -14.48 -13.66 12.32
CA VAL A 40 -14.53 -14.34 11.01
C VAL A 40 -14.42 -13.32 9.87
N GLY A 41 -15.08 -12.16 9.99
CA GLY A 41 -14.95 -11.06 9.04
C GLY A 41 -13.51 -10.56 8.91
N GLU A 42 -12.83 -10.34 10.03
CA GLU A 42 -11.41 -9.96 10.04
C GLU A 42 -10.50 -11.04 9.42
N ALA A 43 -10.79 -12.31 9.69
CA ALA A 43 -10.03 -13.41 9.09
C ALA A 43 -10.24 -13.48 7.56
N LYS A 44 -11.46 -13.24 7.06
CA LYS A 44 -11.75 -13.13 5.63
C LYS A 44 -11.04 -11.94 5.00
N PHE A 45 -11.07 -10.77 5.65
CA PHE A 45 -10.30 -9.60 5.22
C PHE A 45 -8.81 -9.93 5.08
N LEU A 46 -8.22 -10.58 6.08
CA LEU A 46 -6.79 -10.97 6.05
C LEU A 46 -6.51 -12.03 4.98
N ARG A 47 -7.40 -12.99 4.76
CA ARG A 47 -7.27 -13.99 3.69
C ARG A 47 -7.27 -13.32 2.32
N ALA A 48 -8.23 -12.42 2.09
CA ALA A 48 -8.29 -11.62 0.87
C ALA A 48 -7.05 -10.74 0.69
N TYR A 49 -6.59 -10.09 1.76
CA TYR A 49 -5.38 -9.28 1.76
C TYR A 49 -4.16 -10.09 1.29
N PHE A 50 -3.95 -11.27 1.85
CA PHE A 50 -2.81 -12.11 1.48
C PHE A 50 -2.95 -12.68 0.06
N HIS A 51 -4.13 -13.12 -0.36
CA HIS A 51 -4.36 -13.56 -1.75
C HIS A 51 -4.16 -12.40 -2.74
N PHE A 52 -4.65 -11.20 -2.45
CA PHE A 52 -4.44 -10.01 -3.28
C PHE A 52 -2.94 -9.72 -3.49
N TYR A 53 -2.15 -9.71 -2.42
CA TYR A 53 -0.72 -9.44 -2.54
C TYR A 53 0.04 -10.59 -3.19
N ALA A 54 -0.34 -11.83 -2.94
CA ALA A 54 0.25 -13.00 -3.61
C ALA A 54 -0.06 -12.96 -5.12
N LEU A 55 -1.32 -12.71 -5.49
CA LEU A 55 -1.73 -12.59 -6.89
C LEU A 55 -0.99 -11.45 -7.59
N LYS A 56 -0.93 -10.28 -6.97
CA LYS A 56 -0.23 -9.11 -7.49
C LYS A 56 1.27 -9.33 -7.72
N MET A 57 1.91 -10.17 -6.91
CA MET A 57 3.35 -10.43 -7.03
C MET A 57 3.69 -11.59 -7.94
N TYR A 58 2.88 -12.65 -7.93
CA TYR A 58 3.25 -13.92 -8.56
C TYR A 58 2.31 -14.36 -9.68
N GLY A 59 1.11 -13.83 -9.76
CA GLY A 59 0.06 -14.33 -10.62
C GLY A 59 -0.41 -13.38 -11.70
N LEU A 60 -0.32 -12.08 -11.48
CA LEU A 60 -0.76 -11.10 -12.46
C LEU A 60 0.00 -11.26 -13.77
N GLY A 61 -0.76 -11.44 -14.86
CA GLY A 61 -0.26 -11.40 -16.22
C GLY A 61 0.37 -10.04 -16.56
N ASP A 62 -0.03 -9.46 -17.68
CA ASP A 62 0.37 -8.11 -18.06
C ASP A 62 -0.41 -7.00 -17.30
N GLY A 63 -1.19 -7.38 -16.29
CA GLY A 63 -2.00 -6.48 -15.48
C GLY A 63 -3.27 -5.96 -16.15
N ARG A 64 -3.64 -6.49 -17.32
CA ARG A 64 -4.77 -5.99 -18.12
C ARG A 64 -5.84 -7.03 -18.45
N ALA A 65 -5.50 -8.30 -18.35
CA ALA A 65 -6.42 -9.39 -18.62
C ALA A 65 -6.41 -10.35 -17.43
N ASN A 66 -7.60 -10.66 -16.89
CA ASN A 66 -7.78 -11.63 -15.80
C ASN A 66 -7.72 -13.07 -16.31
N ASP A 67 -6.89 -13.36 -17.31
CA ASP A 67 -6.79 -14.65 -17.99
C ASP A 67 -5.47 -15.39 -17.73
N GLY A 68 -4.61 -14.80 -16.90
CA GLY A 68 -3.31 -15.36 -16.56
C GLY A 68 -3.39 -16.56 -15.60
N PRO A 69 -2.28 -17.31 -15.49
CA PRO A 69 -2.16 -18.36 -14.49
C PRO A 69 -2.00 -17.71 -13.10
N GLY A 70 -3.07 -17.52 -12.37
CA GLY A 70 -3.05 -16.88 -11.06
C GLY A 70 -2.09 -17.53 -10.05
N ILE A 71 -2.55 -17.85 -8.88
CA ILE A 71 -1.81 -18.44 -7.76
C ILE A 71 -2.58 -19.63 -7.18
N PRO A 72 -1.99 -20.49 -6.36
CA PRO A 72 -2.75 -21.47 -5.57
C PRO A 72 -3.80 -20.77 -4.70
N LEU A 73 -5.06 -21.05 -4.94
CA LEU A 73 -6.17 -20.53 -4.15
C LEU A 73 -6.53 -21.51 -3.04
N ILE A 74 -6.26 -21.11 -1.78
CA ILE A 74 -6.46 -21.96 -0.61
C ILE A 74 -7.49 -21.30 0.31
N THR A 75 -8.70 -21.86 0.34
CA THR A 75 -9.85 -21.31 1.08
C THR A 75 -10.20 -22.07 2.35
N GLU A 76 -9.53 -23.18 2.62
CA GLU A 76 -9.71 -24.02 3.80
C GLU A 76 -8.37 -24.51 4.38
N PRO A 77 -8.33 -24.96 5.64
CA PRO A 77 -7.12 -25.58 6.19
C PRO A 77 -6.81 -26.88 5.45
N LEU A 78 -5.65 -26.97 4.80
CA LEU A 78 -5.21 -28.17 4.12
C LEU A 78 -4.20 -28.95 4.96
N PRO A 79 -4.31 -30.28 5.02
CA PRO A 79 -3.26 -31.12 5.57
C PRO A 79 -2.03 -31.11 4.64
N ALA A 80 -0.85 -31.40 5.17
CA ALA A 80 0.40 -31.37 4.40
C ALA A 80 0.39 -32.32 3.17
N SER A 81 -0.41 -33.40 3.22
CA SER A 81 -0.58 -34.31 2.07
C SER A 81 -1.25 -33.66 0.86
N ASP A 82 -2.03 -32.59 1.08
CA ASP A 82 -2.86 -31.95 0.06
C ASP A 82 -2.33 -30.56 -0.29
N ALA A 83 -1.08 -30.24 0.16
CA ALA A 83 -0.47 -28.92 -0.01
C ALA A 83 0.11 -28.67 -1.42
N ASP A 84 0.19 -29.69 -2.28
CA ASP A 84 0.60 -29.53 -3.69
C ASP A 84 -0.59 -29.05 -4.54
N VAL A 85 -0.94 -27.77 -4.37
CA VAL A 85 -2.09 -27.13 -5.01
C VAL A 85 -1.66 -26.46 -6.30
N PRO A 86 -2.31 -26.73 -7.45
CA PRO A 86 -2.01 -26.06 -8.70
C PRO A 86 -2.41 -24.57 -8.64
N ARG A 87 -1.92 -23.82 -9.61
CA ARG A 87 -2.37 -22.44 -9.82
C ARG A 87 -3.83 -22.43 -10.23
N THR A 88 -4.57 -21.52 -9.65
CA THR A 88 -5.97 -21.22 -10.01
C THR A 88 -5.97 -20.04 -10.98
N PRO A 89 -6.81 -20.02 -12.02
CA PRO A 89 -6.92 -18.86 -12.92
C PRO A 89 -7.15 -17.55 -12.17
N GLU A 90 -6.55 -16.46 -12.64
CA GLU A 90 -6.62 -15.14 -11.99
C GLU A 90 -8.05 -14.69 -11.71
N ALA A 91 -8.97 -14.87 -12.68
CA ALA A 91 -10.36 -14.49 -12.52
C ALA A 91 -11.06 -15.19 -11.32
N GLU A 92 -10.73 -16.45 -11.07
CA GLU A 92 -11.28 -17.19 -9.92
C GLU A 92 -10.66 -16.70 -8.60
N VAL A 93 -9.38 -16.34 -8.60
CA VAL A 93 -8.70 -15.77 -7.42
C VAL A 93 -9.29 -14.39 -7.10
N TRP A 94 -9.51 -13.55 -8.11
CA TRP A 94 -10.18 -12.26 -7.94
C TRP A 94 -11.60 -12.40 -7.38
N ALA A 95 -12.40 -13.29 -7.94
CA ALA A 95 -13.76 -13.55 -7.45
C ALA A 95 -13.77 -13.98 -5.97
N GLN A 96 -12.79 -14.79 -5.54
CA GLN A 96 -12.69 -15.18 -4.13
C GLN A 96 -12.24 -14.00 -3.24
N ILE A 97 -11.28 -13.17 -3.70
CA ILE A 97 -10.86 -11.96 -2.98
C ILE A 97 -12.05 -11.03 -2.75
N GLU A 98 -12.84 -10.78 -3.79
CA GLU A 98 -14.03 -9.92 -3.71
C GLU A 98 -15.11 -10.50 -2.80
N THR A 99 -15.36 -11.81 -2.88
CA THR A 99 -16.29 -12.50 -1.99
C THR A 99 -15.86 -12.35 -0.53
N ASP A 100 -14.62 -12.62 -0.23
CA ASP A 100 -14.08 -12.48 1.13
C ASP A 100 -14.20 -11.04 1.65
N LEU A 101 -13.90 -10.04 0.81
CA LEU A 101 -13.97 -8.62 1.19
C LEU A 101 -15.41 -8.14 1.36
N GLN A 102 -16.33 -8.62 0.53
CA GLN A 102 -17.77 -8.33 0.66
C GLN A 102 -18.32 -8.89 1.96
N GLU A 103 -18.04 -10.16 2.25
CA GLU A 103 -18.49 -10.82 3.47
C GLU A 103 -17.81 -10.22 4.72
N ALA A 104 -16.53 -9.84 4.63
CA ALA A 104 -15.80 -9.13 5.67
C ALA A 104 -16.45 -7.77 5.98
N ALA A 105 -16.76 -6.98 4.95
CA ALA A 105 -17.42 -5.69 5.13
C ALA A 105 -18.81 -5.82 5.78
N ALA A 106 -19.56 -6.87 5.45
CA ALA A 106 -20.87 -7.13 6.04
C ALA A 106 -20.79 -7.58 7.52
N ALA A 107 -19.72 -8.25 7.90
CA ALA A 107 -19.55 -8.83 9.23
C ALA A 107 -18.83 -7.91 10.22
N MET A 108 -17.94 -7.03 9.74
CA MET A 108 -17.15 -6.16 10.59
C MET A 108 -17.85 -4.85 10.93
N ALA A 109 -17.62 -4.38 12.14
CA ALA A 109 -18.13 -3.08 12.58
C ALA A 109 -17.43 -1.92 11.81
N PRO A 110 -18.13 -0.78 11.64
CA PRO A 110 -17.55 0.42 11.04
C PRO A 110 -16.41 1.04 11.84
N THR A 111 -16.36 0.75 13.13
CA THR A 111 -15.28 1.17 14.05
C THR A 111 -14.70 -0.08 14.69
N ALA A 112 -13.39 -0.23 14.63
CA ALA A 112 -12.72 -1.37 15.22
C ALA A 112 -12.87 -1.39 16.76
N PRO A 113 -13.04 -2.58 17.37
CA PRO A 113 -13.09 -2.68 18.83
C PRO A 113 -11.78 -2.28 19.51
N ASP A 114 -10.67 -2.49 18.82
CA ASP A 114 -9.31 -2.11 19.23
C ASP A 114 -8.56 -1.49 18.05
N LEU A 115 -7.64 -0.57 18.32
CA LEU A 115 -6.80 0.05 17.29
C LEU A 115 -5.96 -0.99 16.55
N GLY A 116 -5.88 -0.84 15.23
CA GLY A 116 -5.13 -1.76 14.35
C GLY A 116 -5.92 -2.97 13.85
N ARG A 117 -7.15 -3.21 14.35
CA ARG A 117 -8.03 -4.23 13.77
C ARG A 117 -8.74 -3.70 12.52
N ALA A 118 -9.03 -4.59 11.58
CA ALA A 118 -9.71 -4.24 10.34
C ALA A 118 -11.18 -3.83 10.61
N THR A 119 -11.70 -2.96 9.74
CA THR A 119 -13.05 -2.41 9.81
C THR A 119 -13.81 -2.67 8.50
N GLU A 120 -15.13 -2.44 8.52
CA GLU A 120 -15.95 -2.38 7.30
C GLU A 120 -15.28 -1.52 6.20
N GLY A 121 -14.82 -0.32 6.57
CA GLY A 121 -14.18 0.60 5.64
C GLY A 121 -12.86 0.08 5.08
N ALA A 122 -12.06 -0.64 5.88
CA ALA A 122 -10.84 -1.29 5.41
C ALA A 122 -11.13 -2.37 4.35
N ALA A 123 -12.17 -3.19 4.55
CA ALA A 123 -12.58 -4.21 3.59
C ALA A 123 -13.10 -3.59 2.29
N LYS A 124 -13.96 -2.57 2.39
CA LYS A 124 -14.45 -1.82 1.22
C LYS A 124 -13.29 -1.19 0.45
N ALA A 125 -12.34 -0.55 1.12
CA ALA A 125 -11.22 0.12 0.46
C ALA A 125 -10.26 -0.86 -0.23
N LEU A 126 -10.00 -2.03 0.36
CA LEU A 126 -9.21 -3.06 -0.32
C LEU A 126 -9.98 -3.63 -1.53
N ARG A 127 -11.31 -3.73 -1.47
CA ARG A 127 -12.13 -4.14 -2.60
C ARG A 127 -12.15 -3.08 -3.71
N VAL A 128 -12.21 -1.78 -3.39
CA VAL A 128 -11.98 -0.71 -4.39
C VAL A 128 -10.66 -0.94 -5.12
N LYS A 129 -9.59 -1.20 -4.36
CA LYS A 129 -8.28 -1.48 -4.96
C LYS A 129 -8.30 -2.71 -5.87
N ALA A 130 -9.01 -3.77 -5.49
CA ALA A 130 -9.16 -4.97 -6.32
C ALA A 130 -9.87 -4.65 -7.65
N HIS A 131 -10.97 -3.90 -7.61
CA HIS A 131 -11.66 -3.45 -8.82
C HIS A 131 -10.80 -2.53 -9.71
N ILE A 132 -9.98 -1.65 -9.12
CA ILE A 132 -9.00 -0.83 -9.88
C ILE A 132 -7.99 -1.71 -10.63
N PHE A 133 -7.51 -2.80 -10.02
CA PHE A 133 -6.58 -3.73 -10.67
C PHE A 133 -7.22 -4.54 -11.80
N GLN A 134 -8.54 -4.71 -11.78
CA GLN A 134 -9.32 -5.42 -12.79
C GLN A 134 -9.95 -4.48 -13.82
N GLU A 135 -9.74 -3.16 -13.71
CA GLU A 135 -10.38 -2.13 -14.55
C GLU A 135 -11.93 -2.15 -14.46
N GLU A 136 -12.46 -2.60 -13.32
CA GLU A 136 -13.90 -2.61 -13.04
C GLU A 136 -14.34 -1.24 -12.50
N TRP A 137 -14.27 -0.23 -13.38
CA TRP A 137 -14.36 1.17 -13.01
C TRP A 137 -15.67 1.57 -12.34
N SER A 138 -16.81 1.00 -12.79
CA SER A 138 -18.12 1.28 -12.22
C SER A 138 -18.24 0.81 -10.77
N ASP A 139 -17.75 -0.40 -10.48
CA ASP A 139 -17.79 -0.98 -9.14
C ASP A 139 -16.79 -0.27 -8.21
N ALA A 140 -15.60 0.04 -8.73
CA ALA A 140 -14.60 0.82 -8.02
C ALA A 140 -15.11 2.20 -7.62
N GLN A 141 -15.74 2.94 -8.56
CA GLN A 141 -16.32 4.26 -8.30
C GLN A 141 -17.40 4.18 -7.23
N THR A 142 -18.41 3.33 -7.45
CA THR A 142 -19.56 3.19 -6.53
C THR A 142 -19.12 2.86 -5.10
N LEU A 143 -18.20 1.91 -4.95
CA LEU A 143 -17.74 1.50 -3.64
C LEU A 143 -16.85 2.55 -2.96
N ALA A 144 -16.06 3.29 -3.73
CA ALA A 144 -15.27 4.41 -3.21
C ALA A 144 -16.18 5.56 -2.77
N GLU A 145 -17.25 5.87 -3.51
CA GLU A 145 -18.29 6.84 -3.13
C GLU A 145 -18.93 6.46 -1.78
N GLU A 146 -19.28 5.18 -1.55
CA GLU A 146 -19.80 4.74 -0.25
C GLU A 146 -18.85 5.04 0.91
N ILE A 147 -17.54 4.91 0.71
CA ILE A 147 -16.54 5.23 1.74
C ILE A 147 -16.47 6.73 1.96
N ILE A 148 -16.45 7.52 0.89
CA ILE A 148 -16.39 8.99 0.93
C ILE A 148 -17.64 9.56 1.62
N ASP A 149 -18.82 9.11 1.21
CA ASP A 149 -20.11 9.58 1.71
C ASP A 149 -20.37 9.17 3.16
N SER A 150 -19.67 8.14 3.64
CA SER A 150 -19.75 7.74 5.05
C SER A 150 -19.30 8.85 6.02
N GLY A 151 -18.48 9.79 5.54
CA GLY A 151 -17.92 10.88 6.36
C GLY A 151 -17.02 10.43 7.52
N ARG A 152 -16.58 9.16 7.51
CA ARG A 152 -15.76 8.59 8.60
C ARG A 152 -14.28 8.92 8.49
N TYR A 153 -13.84 9.25 7.29
CA TYR A 153 -12.44 9.53 7.01
C TYR A 153 -12.29 10.94 6.49
N SER A 154 -11.19 11.58 6.84
CA SER A 154 -10.78 12.85 6.25
C SER A 154 -9.27 12.83 5.99
N LEU A 155 -8.80 13.72 5.13
CA LEU A 155 -7.37 13.91 4.98
C LEU A 155 -6.81 14.55 6.26
N ASP A 156 -5.64 14.09 6.71
CA ASP A 156 -4.91 14.81 7.76
C ASP A 156 -4.38 16.12 7.13
N PRO A 157 -4.63 17.28 7.72
CA PRO A 157 -4.17 18.54 7.16
C PRO A 157 -2.63 18.59 7.04
N ASP A 158 -1.92 18.08 8.04
CA ASP A 158 -0.46 17.99 8.00
C ASP A 158 -0.02 16.67 7.33
N TYR A 159 0.44 16.80 6.09
CA TYR A 159 0.92 15.64 5.32
C TYR A 159 2.11 14.92 5.97
N SER A 160 3.04 15.65 6.57
CA SER A 160 4.22 15.07 7.21
C SER A 160 3.85 14.21 8.40
N ARG A 161 2.84 14.64 9.14
CA ARG A 161 2.32 13.94 10.32
C ARG A 161 1.74 12.56 10.00
N VAL A 162 1.20 12.38 8.79
CA VAL A 162 0.63 11.08 8.36
C VAL A 162 1.63 9.94 8.53
N PHE A 163 2.92 10.19 8.38
CA PHE A 163 3.96 9.14 8.34
C PHE A 163 4.73 8.99 9.64
N ASP A 164 4.52 9.84 10.62
CA ASP A 164 5.11 9.70 11.94
C ASP A 164 4.12 9.07 12.97
N GLN A 165 4.58 8.87 14.20
CA GLN A 165 3.76 8.29 15.25
C GLN A 165 2.58 9.16 15.68
N ARG A 166 2.61 10.48 15.42
CA ARG A 166 1.52 11.42 15.78
C ARG A 166 0.30 11.21 14.87
N GLY A 167 0.50 10.76 13.64
CA GLY A 167 -0.56 10.48 12.66
C GLY A 167 -1.05 9.04 12.67
N GLU A 168 -0.55 8.18 13.58
CA GLU A 168 -1.04 6.81 13.70
C GLU A 168 -2.51 6.77 14.10
N PHE A 169 -3.28 5.95 13.37
CA PHE A 169 -4.74 5.86 13.54
C PHE A 169 -5.46 7.22 13.43
N GLY A 170 -4.83 8.18 12.74
CA GLY A 170 -5.40 9.51 12.51
C GLY A 170 -6.61 9.46 11.56
N PRO A 171 -7.22 10.63 11.28
CA PRO A 171 -8.49 10.71 10.56
C PRO A 171 -8.43 10.15 9.13
N GLY A 172 -7.24 10.11 8.53
CA GLY A 172 -7.01 9.52 7.22
C GLY A 172 -6.61 8.03 7.23
N SER A 173 -6.53 7.40 8.39
CA SER A 173 -6.17 5.97 8.49
C SER A 173 -7.37 5.08 8.18
N VAL A 174 -7.30 4.34 7.07
CA VAL A 174 -8.31 3.34 6.71
C VAL A 174 -7.88 1.95 7.16
N PHE A 175 -6.61 1.62 6.96
CA PHE A 175 -6.01 0.40 7.49
C PHE A 175 -4.52 0.56 7.74
N GLU A 176 -4.09 0.26 8.96
CA GLU A 176 -2.68 0.26 9.38
C GLU A 176 -2.31 -1.05 10.05
N ILE A 177 -1.05 -1.46 9.84
CA ILE A 177 -0.45 -2.53 10.62
C ILE A 177 0.26 -1.90 11.81
N ASN A 178 -0.23 -2.21 13.01
CA ASN A 178 0.32 -1.68 14.24
C ASN A 178 1.70 -2.28 14.54
N HIS A 179 2.65 -1.40 14.86
CA HIS A 179 3.97 -1.76 15.35
C HIS A 179 4.21 -1.06 16.69
N VAL A 180 4.94 -1.72 17.57
CA VAL A 180 5.22 -1.18 18.90
C VAL A 180 6.72 -1.19 19.19
N ASP A 181 7.17 -0.16 19.91
CA ASP A 181 8.52 -0.07 20.44
C ASP A 181 8.57 -0.78 21.80
N ILE A 182 8.60 -2.11 21.77
CA ILE A 182 8.83 -2.91 22.98
C ILE A 182 10.21 -3.53 22.88
N THR A 183 11.09 -3.13 23.76
CA THR A 183 12.43 -3.71 23.91
C THR A 183 12.30 -5.24 24.06
N ASN A 184 12.89 -5.99 23.14
CA ASN A 184 12.81 -7.44 23.00
C ASN A 184 11.53 -8.01 22.33
N ALA A 185 10.63 -7.21 21.80
CA ALA A 185 9.49 -7.72 21.03
C ALA A 185 9.88 -7.94 19.56
N LEU A 186 9.28 -8.95 18.94
CA LEU A 186 9.36 -9.19 17.49
C LEU A 186 8.40 -8.27 16.68
N GLU A 187 7.80 -7.29 17.33
CA GLU A 187 6.61 -6.58 16.88
C GLU A 187 6.91 -5.23 16.22
N GLY A 188 8.16 -4.78 16.21
CA GLY A 188 8.58 -3.59 15.45
C GLY A 188 8.83 -3.89 13.97
N THR A 189 8.72 -2.86 13.13
CA THR A 189 9.03 -2.97 11.70
C THR A 189 10.52 -2.79 11.41
N VAL A 190 11.06 -3.60 10.50
CA VAL A 190 12.40 -3.38 9.95
C VAL A 190 12.41 -2.36 8.81
N SER A 191 11.24 -1.95 8.31
CA SER A 191 11.12 -1.06 7.16
C SER A 191 11.80 0.29 7.39
N ALA A 192 11.64 0.87 8.57
CA ALA A 192 12.33 2.11 8.93
C ALA A 192 13.85 1.92 8.94
N ALA A 193 14.36 0.80 9.49
CA ALA A 193 15.79 0.52 9.46
C ALA A 193 16.34 0.31 8.05
N TYR A 194 15.60 -0.35 7.17
CA TYR A 194 16.03 -0.51 5.79
C TYR A 194 16.19 0.83 5.07
N GLN A 195 15.36 1.81 5.38
CA GLN A 195 15.24 3.08 4.66
C GLN A 195 15.88 4.28 5.36
N ASN A 196 16.38 4.12 6.58
CA ASN A 196 17.14 5.16 7.26
C ASN A 196 18.60 5.23 6.79
N SER A 197 19.26 6.36 7.07
CA SER A 197 20.65 6.62 6.68
C SER A 197 21.61 5.58 7.29
N ARG A 198 22.57 5.15 6.49
CA ARG A 198 23.72 4.35 6.94
C ARG A 198 24.69 5.13 7.83
N ALA A 199 24.64 6.45 7.79
CA ALA A 199 25.45 7.30 8.66
C ALA A 199 25.03 7.17 10.13
N THR A 200 23.80 6.75 10.39
CA THR A 200 23.25 6.65 11.75
C THR A 200 22.79 5.23 12.07
N TRP A 201 21.52 4.93 11.89
CA TRP A 201 20.88 3.71 12.35
C TRP A 201 20.50 2.73 11.24
N GLY A 202 20.34 3.19 10.00
CA GLY A 202 19.72 2.45 8.90
C GLY A 202 20.66 1.62 8.04
N PHE A 203 20.08 1.03 6.99
CA PHE A 203 20.77 0.27 5.95
C PHE A 203 20.90 1.04 4.63
N GLY A 204 20.17 2.15 4.43
CA GLY A 204 20.20 2.98 3.24
C GLY A 204 19.71 2.26 1.98
N PHE A 205 18.56 1.64 2.06
CA PHE A 205 17.87 1.03 0.93
C PHE A 205 16.62 1.83 0.56
N ASN A 206 16.08 1.55 -0.63
CA ASN A 206 14.87 2.20 -1.15
C ASN A 206 14.97 3.73 -1.09
N CYS A 207 16.01 4.26 -1.73
CA CYS A 207 16.28 5.69 -1.76
C CYS A 207 15.44 6.39 -2.83
N PRO A 208 14.90 7.59 -2.57
CA PRO A 208 14.31 8.41 -3.62
C PRO A 208 15.30 8.64 -4.76
N THR A 209 14.81 8.71 -5.99
CA THR A 209 15.63 9.01 -7.17
C THR A 209 15.49 10.47 -7.60
N GLN A 210 16.41 10.99 -8.40
CA GLN A 210 16.28 12.30 -9.03
C GLN A 210 14.96 12.40 -9.82
N ALA A 211 14.57 11.34 -10.54
CA ALA A 211 13.33 11.31 -11.29
C ALA A 211 12.07 11.42 -10.40
N LEU A 212 12.14 10.99 -9.14
CA LEU A 212 11.06 11.24 -8.17
C LEU A 212 11.09 12.69 -7.68
N TYR A 213 12.27 13.22 -7.36
CA TYR A 213 12.44 14.61 -6.94
C TYR A 213 11.86 15.58 -7.99
N ASP A 214 12.22 15.36 -9.26
CA ASP A 214 11.77 16.18 -10.39
C ASP A 214 10.27 15.97 -10.74
N ALA A 215 9.63 14.96 -10.19
CA ALA A 215 8.20 14.72 -10.42
C ALA A 215 7.30 15.64 -9.59
N PHE A 216 7.78 16.18 -8.48
CA PHE A 216 7.01 17.13 -7.71
C PHE A 216 6.91 18.47 -8.45
N GLU A 217 5.73 19.05 -8.45
CA GLU A 217 5.52 20.39 -9.01
C GLU A 217 6.35 21.45 -8.23
N ALA A 218 6.57 22.57 -8.84
CA ALA A 218 7.32 23.65 -8.19
C ALA A 218 6.62 24.08 -6.88
N ASN A 219 7.39 24.05 -5.79
CA ASN A 219 6.93 24.39 -4.44
C ASN A 219 5.85 23.42 -3.88
N ASP A 220 5.72 22.19 -4.40
CA ASP A 220 4.86 21.17 -3.80
C ASP A 220 5.43 20.81 -2.41
N PRO A 221 4.70 21.09 -1.30
CA PRO A 221 5.21 20.88 0.05
C PRO A 221 5.46 19.38 0.36
N ARG A 222 4.80 18.48 -0.38
CA ARG A 222 4.96 17.04 -0.19
C ARG A 222 6.35 16.54 -0.58
N ARG A 223 7.08 17.28 -1.44
CA ARG A 223 8.47 16.92 -1.77
C ARG A 223 9.34 16.89 -0.52
N ASP A 224 9.31 17.97 0.24
CA ASP A 224 10.13 18.12 1.44
C ASP A 224 9.68 17.18 2.57
N ALA A 225 8.39 16.82 2.63
CA ALA A 225 7.86 15.78 3.53
C ALA A 225 8.04 14.32 3.03
N THR A 226 8.68 14.13 1.89
CA THR A 226 8.94 12.80 1.28
C THR A 226 10.42 12.52 1.13
N ILE A 227 11.22 13.54 0.82
CA ILE A 227 12.63 13.42 0.44
C ILE A 227 13.48 14.32 1.33
N ILE A 228 14.39 13.72 2.07
CA ILE A 228 15.44 14.42 2.78
C ILE A 228 16.66 14.52 1.85
N GLU A 229 17.18 15.72 1.65
CA GLU A 229 18.45 15.96 0.97
C GLU A 229 19.62 15.79 1.94
N SER A 230 20.75 15.28 1.48
CA SER A 230 21.93 15.12 2.35
C SER A 230 22.44 16.48 2.84
N GLY A 231 22.67 16.59 4.14
CA GLY A 231 23.07 17.84 4.80
C GLY A 231 21.90 18.70 5.27
N GLU A 232 20.67 18.31 4.97
CA GLU A 232 19.47 18.98 5.44
C GLU A 232 19.28 18.84 6.95
N THR A 233 18.75 19.89 7.59
CA THR A 233 18.42 19.85 9.02
C THR A 233 16.91 19.67 9.18
N ILE A 234 16.52 18.50 9.65
CA ILE A 234 15.13 18.12 9.87
C ILE A 234 14.74 18.35 11.32
N THR A 235 13.52 18.81 11.54
CA THR A 235 12.93 18.93 12.88
C THR A 235 12.05 17.71 13.14
N GLY A 236 12.45 16.88 14.09
CA GLY A 236 11.65 15.73 14.51
C GLY A 236 10.37 16.14 15.26
N PRO A 237 9.43 15.19 15.45
CA PRO A 237 8.11 15.46 16.07
C PRO A 237 8.15 16.09 17.48
N GLU A 238 9.28 15.95 18.16
CA GLU A 238 9.50 16.48 19.52
C GLU A 238 10.21 17.84 19.53
N GLY A 239 10.42 18.43 18.35
CA GLY A 239 11.10 19.71 18.19
C GLY A 239 12.64 19.63 18.20
N ASN A 240 13.21 18.43 18.32
CA ASN A 240 14.65 18.22 18.21
C ASN A 240 15.08 18.32 16.73
N THR A 241 16.16 19.08 16.46
CA THR A 241 16.72 19.19 15.11
C THR A 241 17.91 18.24 14.94
N GLU A 242 18.00 17.65 13.75
CA GLU A 242 19.08 16.74 13.37
C GLU A 242 19.51 17.02 11.92
N THR A 243 20.82 17.13 11.69
CA THR A 243 21.34 17.20 10.32
C THR A 243 21.51 15.78 9.79
N VAL A 244 20.85 15.47 8.69
CA VAL A 244 20.83 14.12 8.12
C VAL A 244 21.90 14.01 7.03
N GLU A 245 22.84 13.09 7.22
CA GLU A 245 23.81 12.72 6.19
C GLU A 245 23.35 11.46 5.44
N VAL A 246 23.46 11.48 4.12
CA VAL A 246 23.16 10.34 3.26
C VAL A 246 24.45 9.75 2.73
N ILE A 247 24.70 8.48 3.06
CA ILE A 247 25.90 7.76 2.60
C ILE A 247 25.52 6.40 1.98
N GLY A 248 26.45 5.77 1.29
CA GLY A 248 26.27 4.48 0.64
C GLY A 248 25.52 4.59 -0.68
N ALA A 249 24.64 3.63 -0.98
CA ALA A 249 23.95 3.59 -2.27
C ALA A 249 23.02 4.81 -2.48
N CYS A 250 22.40 5.32 -1.42
CA CYS A 250 21.53 6.50 -1.48
C CYS A 250 22.27 7.78 -1.86
N ALA A 251 23.56 7.87 -1.57
CA ALA A 251 24.38 9.03 -1.94
C ALA A 251 24.60 9.16 -3.46
N ALA A 252 24.27 8.13 -4.25
CA ALA A 252 24.34 8.19 -5.70
C ALA A 252 23.09 8.83 -6.34
N ASN A 253 22.04 9.08 -5.56
CA ASN A 253 20.79 9.67 -6.02
C ASN A 253 20.80 11.18 -5.77
N GLY A 254 20.54 11.97 -6.79
CA GLY A 254 20.61 13.42 -6.69
C GLY A 254 22.03 13.98 -6.52
N PRO A 255 22.18 15.29 -6.29
CA PRO A 255 23.48 15.94 -6.18
C PRO A 255 24.35 15.43 -5.02
N ASP A 256 23.73 15.20 -3.86
CA ASP A 256 24.43 14.83 -2.61
C ASP A 256 23.79 13.62 -1.91
N GLY A 257 22.76 13.03 -2.51
CA GLY A 257 22.02 11.89 -2.00
C GLY A 257 20.66 12.23 -1.41
N TYR A 258 19.72 11.29 -1.57
CA TYR A 258 18.34 11.41 -1.07
C TYR A 258 17.99 10.28 -0.11
N LEU A 259 17.17 10.60 0.91
CA LEU A 259 16.65 9.64 1.87
C LEU A 259 15.12 9.76 1.96
N ASN A 260 14.44 8.66 2.26
CA ASN A 260 12.99 8.62 2.44
C ASN A 260 12.58 9.21 3.80
N GLU A 261 11.93 10.38 3.81
CA GLU A 261 11.47 11.03 5.04
C GLU A 261 10.28 10.30 5.66
N LYS A 262 9.36 9.73 4.87
CA LYS A 262 8.20 8.99 5.38
C LYS A 262 8.54 7.78 6.27
N MET A 263 9.77 7.30 6.21
CA MET A 263 10.28 6.21 7.04
C MET A 263 11.44 6.63 7.94
N TRP A 264 11.78 7.92 7.92
CA TRP A 264 12.86 8.43 8.75
C TRP A 264 12.49 8.39 10.24
N LEU A 265 13.46 8.00 11.06
CA LEU A 265 13.36 8.05 12.53
C LEU A 265 14.50 8.91 13.07
N PRO A 266 14.18 10.01 13.76
CA PRO A 266 15.18 10.82 14.45
C PRO A 266 15.93 10.01 15.50
N ALA A 267 17.17 10.37 15.78
CA ALA A 267 18.06 9.65 16.71
C ALA A 267 17.40 9.38 18.07
N ALA A 268 16.58 10.32 18.56
CA ALA A 268 15.87 10.21 19.83
C ALA A 268 14.81 9.09 19.85
N ARG A 269 14.34 8.64 18.67
CA ARG A 269 13.31 7.61 18.50
C ARG A 269 13.84 6.31 17.92
N GLN A 270 15.12 6.24 17.61
CA GLN A 270 15.74 5.02 17.11
C GLN A 270 15.86 4.00 18.24
N PRO A 271 15.33 2.77 18.06
CA PRO A 271 15.42 1.75 19.10
C PRO A 271 16.85 1.30 19.34
N SER A 272 17.20 1.04 20.59
CA SER A 272 18.54 0.56 20.99
C SER A 272 18.81 -0.91 20.63
N GLY A 273 17.79 -1.63 20.19
CA GLY A 273 17.83 -3.07 19.89
C GLY A 273 17.96 -3.40 18.40
N PRO A 274 17.62 -4.62 17.98
CA PRO A 274 17.67 -5.03 16.60
C PRO A 274 16.74 -4.14 15.77
N ARG A 275 17.31 -3.26 14.99
CA ARG A 275 16.79 -2.28 14.05
C ARG A 275 15.30 -2.43 13.67
N LYS A 276 14.40 -2.34 14.66
CA LYS A 276 12.95 -2.41 14.49
C LYS A 276 12.32 -1.11 14.94
N GLY A 277 11.76 -0.38 14.01
CA GLY A 277 11.09 0.90 14.29
C GLY A 277 9.67 0.69 14.82
N PRO A 278 9.18 1.63 15.64
CA PRO A 278 7.83 1.59 16.21
C PRO A 278 6.74 2.08 15.26
N THR A 279 7.12 2.68 14.13
CA THR A 279 6.16 3.36 13.24
C THR A 279 5.25 2.37 12.53
N ASN A 280 3.95 2.58 12.61
CA ASN A 280 2.94 1.78 11.93
C ASN A 280 3.13 1.83 10.41
N ARG A 281 2.81 0.70 9.76
CA ARG A 281 2.71 0.68 8.30
C ARG A 281 1.32 1.13 7.86
N ARG A 282 1.23 2.29 7.20
CA ARG A 282 0.01 2.75 6.53
C ARG A 282 -0.20 1.90 5.29
N VAL A 283 -1.23 1.06 5.31
CA VAL A 283 -1.55 0.15 4.18
C VAL A 283 -2.54 0.79 3.24
N ILE A 284 -3.60 1.39 3.80
CA ILE A 284 -4.60 2.14 3.05
C ILE A 284 -4.88 3.44 3.81
N ARG A 285 -4.66 4.56 3.12
CA ARG A 285 -4.99 5.91 3.58
C ARG A 285 -6.22 6.44 2.84
N TYR A 286 -6.90 7.40 3.39
CA TYR A 286 -8.05 8.03 2.72
C TYR A 286 -7.65 8.70 1.39
N ALA A 287 -6.44 9.24 1.28
CA ALA A 287 -5.91 9.73 0.01
C ALA A 287 -5.85 8.63 -1.08
N HIS A 288 -5.60 7.35 -0.71
CA HIS A 288 -5.71 6.25 -1.67
C HIS A 288 -7.15 6.11 -2.19
N VAL A 289 -8.14 6.13 -1.29
CA VAL A 289 -9.55 6.03 -1.68
C VAL A 289 -9.95 7.16 -2.62
N LEU A 290 -9.56 8.40 -2.30
CA LEU A 290 -9.85 9.57 -3.14
C LEU A 290 -9.22 9.47 -4.54
N LEU A 291 -7.95 9.07 -4.65
CA LEU A 291 -7.28 8.98 -5.95
C LEU A 291 -7.67 7.73 -6.74
N TRP A 292 -8.09 6.64 -6.09
CA TRP A 292 -8.73 5.51 -6.78
C TRP A 292 -10.13 5.87 -7.26
N HIS A 293 -10.90 6.65 -6.47
CA HIS A 293 -12.17 7.21 -6.92
C HIS A 293 -12.00 8.14 -8.12
N ALA A 294 -11.01 9.03 -8.07
CA ALA A 294 -10.72 9.96 -9.18
C ALA A 294 -10.38 9.18 -10.47
N GLU A 295 -9.55 8.13 -10.36
CA GLU A 295 -9.21 7.27 -11.50
C GLU A 295 -10.46 6.55 -12.03
N ALA A 296 -11.20 5.85 -11.17
CA ALA A 296 -12.38 5.11 -11.56
C ALA A 296 -13.47 6.01 -12.19
N ALA A 297 -13.73 7.17 -11.60
CA ALA A 297 -14.70 8.13 -12.10
C ALA A 297 -14.31 8.70 -13.47
N ASN A 298 -13.01 8.99 -13.67
CA ASN A 298 -12.52 9.44 -14.97
C ASN A 298 -12.70 8.35 -16.04
N GLU A 299 -12.30 7.12 -15.75
CA GLU A 299 -12.41 6.00 -16.69
C GLU A 299 -13.88 5.64 -16.98
N ASN A 300 -14.77 5.86 -16.02
CA ASN A 300 -16.22 5.66 -16.16
C ASN A 300 -16.94 6.84 -16.83
N GLY A 301 -16.19 7.84 -17.33
CA GLY A 301 -16.74 9.01 -18.04
C GLY A 301 -17.40 10.05 -17.12
N ASN A 302 -17.00 10.12 -15.87
CA ASN A 302 -17.53 11.04 -14.86
C ASN A 302 -16.44 12.03 -14.37
N PRO A 303 -15.93 12.91 -15.26
CA PRO A 303 -14.78 13.77 -14.95
C PRO A 303 -15.02 14.75 -13.81
N GLN A 304 -16.27 15.14 -13.53
CA GLN A 304 -16.55 16.06 -12.43
C GLN A 304 -16.33 15.41 -11.08
N ALA A 305 -16.78 14.16 -10.89
CA ALA A 305 -16.52 13.38 -9.68
C ALA A 305 -15.01 13.09 -9.52
N ALA A 306 -14.31 12.83 -10.63
CA ALA A 306 -12.86 12.68 -10.63
C ALA A 306 -12.15 13.93 -10.14
N LEU A 307 -12.52 15.10 -10.65
CA LEU A 307 -11.95 16.39 -10.26
C LEU A 307 -12.20 16.73 -8.79
N GLU A 308 -13.39 16.42 -8.26
CA GLU A 308 -13.71 16.66 -6.86
C GLU A 308 -12.75 15.90 -5.92
N SER A 309 -12.48 14.63 -6.20
CA SER A 309 -11.58 13.83 -5.39
C SER A 309 -10.10 14.17 -5.59
N LEU A 310 -9.69 14.42 -6.82
CA LEU A 310 -8.34 14.86 -7.15
C LEU A 310 -7.99 16.17 -6.45
N ASN A 311 -8.86 17.18 -6.60
CA ASN A 311 -8.62 18.52 -6.06
C ASN A 311 -8.68 18.56 -4.53
N LYS A 312 -9.41 17.65 -3.87
CA LYS A 312 -9.33 17.49 -2.41
C LYS A 312 -7.92 17.10 -1.94
N VAL A 313 -7.26 16.20 -2.66
CA VAL A 313 -5.89 15.81 -2.32
C VAL A 313 -4.91 16.95 -2.56
N ARG A 314 -5.05 17.67 -3.68
CA ARG A 314 -4.23 18.83 -4.02
C ARG A 314 -4.44 19.99 -3.06
N ALA A 315 -5.69 20.26 -2.66
CA ALA A 315 -6.02 21.28 -1.68
C ALA A 315 -5.32 21.03 -0.35
N ARG A 316 -5.43 19.82 0.22
CA ARG A 316 -4.71 19.46 1.43
C ARG A 316 -3.18 19.61 1.30
N ALA A 317 -2.63 19.31 0.11
CA ALA A 317 -1.19 19.39 -0.09
C ALA A 317 -0.66 20.83 -0.14
N ARG A 318 -1.46 21.80 -0.59
CA ARG A 318 -1.06 23.23 -0.60
C ARG A 318 -1.40 23.98 0.69
N ASP A 319 -2.34 23.44 1.47
CA ASP A 319 -2.87 24.03 2.70
C ASP A 319 -2.63 23.04 3.86
N ASP A 320 -1.50 23.19 4.50
CA ASP A 320 -1.09 22.32 5.62
C ASP A 320 -1.68 22.76 6.98
N ASP A 321 -2.34 23.93 7.05
CA ASP A 321 -2.88 24.50 8.28
C ASP A 321 -4.42 24.73 8.28
N ASP A 322 -5.13 24.28 7.23
CA ASP A 322 -6.58 24.45 7.03
C ASP A 322 -7.04 25.93 6.89
N ASP A 323 -6.12 26.87 6.57
CA ASP A 323 -6.45 28.27 6.32
C ASP A 323 -6.21 28.69 4.86
N PRO A 324 -7.19 28.54 3.96
CA PRO A 324 -7.02 28.85 2.54
C PRO A 324 -6.73 30.33 2.26
N SER A 325 -6.79 31.20 3.27
CA SER A 325 -6.46 32.61 3.12
C SER A 325 -4.96 32.88 3.09
N ASN A 326 -4.14 31.92 3.48
CA ASN A 326 -2.69 31.99 3.49
C ASN A 326 -2.01 31.02 2.50
N ASP A 327 -2.79 30.25 1.72
CA ASP A 327 -2.28 29.37 0.66
C ASP A 327 -1.33 30.11 -0.25
N PRO A 328 -0.16 29.53 -0.56
CA PRO A 328 0.77 30.15 -1.48
C PRO A 328 0.18 30.30 -2.89
N ASP A 329 0.15 31.50 -3.42
CA ASP A 329 -0.37 31.77 -4.77
C ASP A 329 0.31 30.88 -5.83
N GLY A 330 -0.51 30.12 -6.55
CA GLY A 330 -0.07 29.32 -7.69
C GLY A 330 0.59 27.97 -7.34
N VAL A 331 0.60 27.56 -6.07
CA VAL A 331 1.03 26.21 -5.65
C VAL A 331 -0.12 25.24 -5.85
N LEU A 332 0.13 24.15 -6.56
CA LEU A 332 -0.83 23.06 -6.80
C LEU A 332 -2.26 23.55 -7.14
N PRO A 333 -2.46 24.37 -8.19
CA PRO A 333 -3.78 24.89 -8.52
C PRO A 333 -4.75 23.75 -8.81
N ASP A 334 -6.05 24.02 -8.64
CA ASP A 334 -7.08 23.04 -8.98
C ASP A 334 -7.01 22.66 -10.46
N ILE A 335 -7.12 21.37 -10.72
CA ILE A 335 -7.24 20.82 -12.06
C ILE A 335 -8.67 21.06 -12.56
N THR A 336 -8.80 21.47 -13.82
CA THR A 336 -10.11 21.84 -14.42
C THR A 336 -10.39 21.14 -15.74
N THR A 337 -9.40 20.46 -16.32
CA THR A 337 -9.59 19.70 -17.57
C THR A 337 -10.57 18.55 -17.38
N THR A 338 -11.45 18.36 -18.37
CA THR A 338 -12.38 17.25 -18.43
C THR A 338 -12.07 16.28 -19.58
N ASP A 339 -10.94 16.50 -20.28
CA ASP A 339 -10.45 15.55 -21.25
C ASP A 339 -9.98 14.28 -20.52
N GLN A 340 -10.59 13.14 -20.86
CA GLN A 340 -10.37 11.88 -20.14
C GLN A 340 -8.91 11.45 -20.16
N SER A 341 -8.21 11.61 -21.30
CA SER A 341 -6.83 11.17 -21.44
C SER A 341 -5.88 12.07 -20.65
N GLU A 342 -6.06 13.38 -20.77
CA GLU A 342 -5.28 14.36 -20.02
C GLU A 342 -5.50 14.20 -18.51
N LEU A 343 -6.76 14.07 -18.09
CA LEU A 343 -7.10 13.89 -16.67
C LEU A 343 -6.56 12.57 -16.10
N ARG A 344 -6.55 11.48 -16.89
CA ARG A 344 -5.91 10.22 -16.53
C ARG A 344 -4.44 10.41 -16.22
N ASP A 345 -3.69 11.06 -17.09
CA ASP A 345 -2.26 11.31 -16.90
C ASP A 345 -2.00 12.17 -15.66
N ILE A 346 -2.83 13.16 -15.40
CA ILE A 346 -2.76 14.00 -14.20
C ILE A 346 -3.06 13.19 -12.93
N ILE A 347 -4.09 12.35 -12.92
CA ILE A 347 -4.44 11.50 -11.78
C ILE A 347 -3.29 10.52 -11.49
N TRP A 348 -2.71 9.89 -12.52
CA TRP A 348 -1.58 8.98 -12.34
C TRP A 348 -0.32 9.69 -11.86
N HIS A 349 -0.12 10.95 -12.28
CA HIS A 349 0.94 11.80 -11.75
C HIS A 349 0.70 12.13 -10.27
N GLU A 350 -0.53 12.51 -9.89
CA GLU A 350 -0.89 12.79 -8.51
C GLU A 350 -0.71 11.54 -7.61
N GLN A 351 -1.10 10.35 -8.10
CA GLN A 351 -0.80 9.09 -7.42
C GLN A 351 0.70 8.86 -7.24
N ARG A 352 1.52 9.25 -8.23
CA ARG A 352 2.99 9.10 -8.14
C ARG A 352 3.57 9.93 -7.01
N VAL A 353 3.18 11.19 -6.88
CA VAL A 353 3.73 12.12 -5.89
C VAL A 353 3.10 11.91 -4.51
N GLU A 354 1.80 11.73 -4.41
CA GLU A 354 1.10 11.49 -3.14
C GLU A 354 1.52 10.16 -2.49
N PHE A 355 1.67 9.09 -3.29
CA PHE A 355 2.04 7.76 -2.79
C PHE A 355 3.53 7.44 -2.94
N ALA A 356 4.34 8.45 -3.18
CA ALA A 356 5.79 8.29 -3.28
C ALA A 356 6.32 7.54 -2.06
N MET A 357 7.22 6.58 -2.28
CA MET A 357 7.86 5.75 -1.26
C MET A 357 6.93 4.81 -0.46
N GLU A 358 5.64 4.67 -0.83
CA GLU A 358 4.65 3.82 -0.16
C GLU A 358 4.44 2.45 -0.85
N TYR A 359 5.40 1.97 -1.62
CA TYR A 359 5.38 0.66 -2.30
C TYR A 359 4.26 0.48 -3.35
N GLN A 360 3.76 1.58 -3.94
CA GLN A 360 2.68 1.55 -4.93
C GLN A 360 3.21 1.62 -6.37
N ARG A 361 4.30 2.35 -6.61
CA ARG A 361 4.74 2.78 -7.95
C ARG A 361 4.92 1.65 -8.95
N PHE A 362 5.66 0.60 -8.59
CA PHE A 362 5.92 -0.55 -9.46
C PHE A 362 4.61 -1.17 -9.98
N PHE A 363 3.72 -1.52 -9.07
CA PHE A 363 2.46 -2.16 -9.41
C PHE A 363 1.49 -1.23 -10.15
N ASN A 364 1.55 0.08 -9.88
CA ASN A 364 0.80 1.05 -10.66
C ASN A 364 1.32 1.13 -12.10
N LEU A 365 2.64 1.15 -12.33
CA LEU A 365 3.20 1.16 -13.67
C LEU A 365 2.82 -0.10 -14.47
N VAL A 366 2.85 -1.27 -13.82
CA VAL A 366 2.47 -2.54 -14.46
C VAL A 366 0.99 -2.49 -14.87
N ARG A 367 0.05 -2.23 -13.94
CA ARG A 367 -1.38 -2.20 -14.27
C ARG A 367 -1.78 -1.07 -15.23
N GLN A 368 -1.06 0.05 -15.22
CA GLN A 368 -1.28 1.19 -16.11
C GLN A 368 -0.65 0.98 -17.51
N GLY A 369 0.08 -0.12 -17.72
CA GLY A 369 0.81 -0.38 -18.96
C GLY A 369 1.91 0.63 -19.25
N ARG A 370 2.56 1.13 -18.20
CA ARG A 370 3.63 2.14 -18.27
C ARG A 370 4.98 1.56 -17.87
N THR A 371 5.23 0.30 -18.23
CA THR A 371 6.47 -0.43 -17.93
C THR A 371 7.67 0.13 -18.70
N ASP A 372 7.43 0.85 -19.79
CA ASP A 372 8.42 1.63 -20.52
C ASP A 372 9.20 2.60 -19.62
N LEU A 373 8.57 3.14 -18.58
CA LEU A 373 9.20 4.03 -17.61
C LEU A 373 10.20 3.33 -16.67
N MET A 374 10.32 2.01 -16.73
CA MET A 374 11.27 1.20 -15.95
C MET A 374 12.36 0.56 -16.84
N ALA A 375 12.37 0.86 -18.14
CA ALA A 375 13.30 0.24 -19.07
C ALA A 375 14.78 0.52 -18.73
N ASP A 376 15.08 1.75 -18.28
CA ASP A 376 16.44 2.14 -17.87
C ASP A 376 16.88 1.45 -16.56
N ASP A 377 15.94 0.97 -15.75
CA ASP A 377 16.18 0.18 -14.53
C ASP A 377 16.38 -1.32 -14.84
N GLY A 378 16.39 -1.71 -16.11
CA GLY A 378 16.59 -3.09 -16.56
C GLY A 378 15.33 -3.94 -16.55
N PHE A 379 14.15 -3.32 -16.49
CA PHE A 379 12.87 -4.02 -16.59
C PHE A 379 12.73 -4.70 -17.97
N GLN A 380 12.32 -5.96 -17.96
CA GLN A 380 12.08 -6.76 -19.17
C GLN A 380 10.57 -7.03 -19.29
N GLU A 381 9.94 -6.39 -20.24
CA GLU A 381 8.51 -6.57 -20.54
C GLU A 381 8.20 -8.04 -20.89
N GLY A 382 7.09 -8.54 -20.35
CA GLY A 382 6.67 -9.93 -20.43
C GLY A 382 7.34 -10.87 -19.42
N VAL A 383 8.28 -10.37 -18.61
CA VAL A 383 9.00 -11.13 -17.59
C VAL A 383 8.84 -10.49 -16.21
N ASN A 384 9.23 -9.24 -16.08
CA ASN A 384 9.40 -8.61 -14.76
C ASN A 384 8.12 -8.01 -14.17
N GLU A 385 6.97 -8.11 -14.83
CA GLU A 385 5.65 -7.74 -14.28
C GLU A 385 5.30 -8.59 -13.06
N ARG A 386 5.86 -9.77 -12.96
CA ARG A 386 5.65 -10.73 -11.88
C ARG A 386 6.97 -11.24 -11.31
N PHE A 387 6.94 -11.70 -10.08
CA PHE A 387 8.09 -12.34 -9.45
C PHE A 387 8.14 -13.83 -9.82
N PRO A 388 9.34 -14.45 -9.81
CA PRO A 388 9.46 -15.88 -9.99
C PRO A 388 8.78 -16.63 -8.84
N ILE A 389 8.15 -17.77 -9.16
CA ILE A 389 7.72 -18.72 -8.14
C ILE A 389 8.96 -19.23 -7.40
N PRO A 390 8.99 -19.25 -6.05
CA PRO A 390 10.17 -19.69 -5.32
C PRO A 390 10.57 -21.13 -5.68
N GLN A 391 11.85 -21.36 -5.96
CA GLN A 391 12.35 -22.67 -6.36
C GLN A 391 11.99 -23.77 -5.34
N GLU A 392 12.01 -23.44 -4.06
CA GLU A 392 11.62 -24.35 -3.00
C GLU A 392 10.20 -24.89 -3.18
N GLN A 393 9.27 -24.08 -3.69
CA GLN A 393 7.89 -24.50 -3.94
C GLN A 393 7.80 -25.43 -5.17
N LEU A 394 8.59 -25.15 -6.20
CA LEU A 394 8.67 -26.02 -7.39
C LEU A 394 9.31 -27.38 -7.06
N ASP A 395 10.28 -27.42 -6.14
CA ASP A 395 10.97 -28.64 -5.73
C ASP A 395 10.13 -29.53 -4.79
N GLN A 396 9.17 -28.93 -4.06
CA GLN A 396 8.33 -29.65 -3.09
C GLN A 396 7.11 -30.34 -3.70
N GLY A 397 6.69 -29.92 -4.89
CA GLY A 397 5.51 -30.43 -5.58
C GLY A 397 5.71 -30.59 -7.08
N THR A 398 4.65 -30.95 -7.77
CA THR A 398 4.61 -31.07 -9.22
C THR A 398 3.49 -30.24 -9.85
N ALA A 399 2.70 -29.57 -9.01
CA ALA A 399 1.52 -28.82 -9.44
C ALA A 399 1.80 -27.38 -9.89
N LEU A 400 3.01 -26.87 -9.59
CA LEU A 400 3.38 -25.47 -9.91
C LEU A 400 4.39 -25.42 -11.05
N ASP A 401 4.14 -24.53 -11.99
CA ASP A 401 5.05 -24.14 -13.04
C ASP A 401 5.66 -22.76 -12.78
N GLN A 402 6.87 -22.53 -13.25
CA GLN A 402 7.56 -21.25 -13.13
C GLN A 402 6.89 -20.18 -13.98
N ASN A 403 6.99 -18.93 -13.57
CA ASN A 403 6.59 -17.79 -14.39
C ASN A 403 7.52 -17.64 -15.62
N PRO A 404 6.98 -17.26 -16.79
CA PRO A 404 7.77 -17.08 -18.00
C PRO A 404 8.98 -16.18 -17.78
N GLY A 405 10.12 -16.56 -18.36
CA GLY A 405 11.37 -15.83 -18.27
C GLY A 405 12.24 -16.14 -17.06
N TYR A 406 11.78 -17.02 -16.16
CA TYR A 406 12.52 -17.46 -14.96
C TYR A 406 12.83 -18.97 -14.97
N GLU A 407 12.70 -19.62 -16.12
CA GLU A 407 12.93 -21.06 -16.32
C GLU A 407 14.41 -21.46 -16.23
#